data_8010270e399ff3ed25a188dd335da020
#
_entry.id   8010270e399ff3ed25a188dd335da020
#
_cell.length_a   1.000
_cell.length_b   1.000
_cell.length_c   1.000
_cell.angle_alpha   90.00
_cell.angle_beta   90.00
_cell.angle_gamma   90.00
#
_symmetry.space_group_name_H-M   'P 1'
#
loop_
_entity.id
_entity.type
_entity.pdbx_description
1 polymer ?
#
loop_
_entity_poly.entity_id
_entity_poly.type
_entity_poly.pdbx_seq_one_letter_code
_entity_poly.pdbx_strand_id
1 'polypeptide(L)'
;KYADLFNLTNSLGDLISSYSHGMKQKLALISAFIRHPKLLILDEPFVGLDPESALIMKNLMKELCDEGGSVFFSTHVLEVAEKLCDNVAIINKGQLVANGKMEDVIGDQSLEDVFFEVARKNVNINE
;
A
#
# COMPACT_ATOMS: atom_id res chain seq x y z
N LYS A 1 15.97 -15.31 1.93
CA LYS A 1 15.98 -13.84 1.70
C LYS A 1 14.77 -13.16 2.34
N TYR A 2 13.54 -13.38 1.83
CA TYR A 2 12.35 -12.65 2.31
C TYR A 2 11.97 -12.96 3.77
N ALA A 3 12.07 -14.25 4.18
CA ALA A 3 11.78 -14.63 5.56
C ALA A 3 12.74 -13.97 6.55
N ASP A 4 14.02 -13.84 6.19
CA ASP A 4 15.01 -13.15 7.01
C ASP A 4 14.71 -11.65 7.15
N LEU A 5 14.34 -10.99 6.04
CA LEU A 5 13.97 -9.57 6.03
C LEU A 5 12.81 -9.25 6.99
N PHE A 6 11.82 -10.14 7.07
CA PHE A 6 10.66 -9.98 7.94
C PHE A 6 10.76 -10.70 9.28
N ASN A 7 11.95 -11.20 9.64
CA ASN A 7 12.20 -11.93 10.88
C ASN A 7 11.29 -13.17 11.07
N LEU A 8 10.99 -13.87 9.98
CA LEU A 8 10.17 -15.10 10.02
C LEU A 8 10.96 -16.40 9.89
N THR A 9 12.28 -16.34 9.67
CA THR A 9 13.10 -17.54 9.40
C THR A 9 12.95 -18.61 10.45
N ASN A 10 12.93 -18.24 11.73
CA ASN A 10 12.79 -19.18 12.84
C ASN A 10 11.39 -19.80 12.95
N SER A 11 10.39 -19.23 12.29
CA SER A 11 9.01 -19.69 12.33
C SER A 11 8.58 -20.46 11.09
N LEU A 12 9.46 -20.63 10.09
CA LEU A 12 9.10 -21.30 8.83
C LEU A 12 8.71 -22.77 9.00
N GLY A 13 9.20 -23.42 10.05
CA GLY A 13 8.83 -24.81 10.37
C GLY A 13 7.54 -24.96 11.18
N ASP A 14 6.96 -23.86 11.64
CA ASP A 14 5.76 -23.87 12.47
C ASP A 14 4.49 -23.91 11.60
N LEU A 15 3.39 -24.36 12.22
CA LEU A 15 2.07 -24.31 11.58
C LEU A 15 1.63 -22.85 11.43
N ILE A 16 1.06 -22.50 10.27
CA ILE A 16 0.54 -21.14 10.00
C ILE A 16 -0.54 -20.75 11.02
N SER A 17 -1.31 -21.72 11.53
CA SER A 17 -2.30 -21.49 12.58
C SER A 17 -1.71 -20.96 13.89
N SER A 18 -0.41 -21.19 14.14
CA SER A 18 0.31 -20.66 15.31
C SER A 18 0.86 -19.25 15.12
N TYR A 19 0.80 -18.73 13.89
CA TYR A 19 1.32 -17.40 13.58
C TYR A 19 0.42 -16.31 14.15
N SER A 20 1.02 -15.22 14.66
CA SER A 20 0.31 -13.99 14.98
C SER A 20 -0.30 -13.37 13.72
N HIS A 21 -1.24 -12.41 13.88
CA HIS A 21 -1.81 -11.69 12.73
C HIS A 21 -0.72 -11.01 11.88
N GLY A 22 0.24 -10.33 12.51
CA GLY A 22 1.36 -9.71 11.81
C GLY A 22 2.25 -10.72 11.08
N MET A 23 2.50 -11.90 11.67
CA MET A 23 3.25 -12.98 11.02
C MET A 23 2.52 -13.51 9.78
N LYS A 24 1.21 -13.70 9.85
CA LYS A 24 0.40 -14.10 8.70
C LYS A 24 0.44 -13.07 7.58
N GLN A 25 0.36 -11.79 7.93
CA GLN A 25 0.47 -10.69 6.97
C GLN A 25 1.84 -10.71 6.28
N LYS A 26 2.93 -10.83 7.03
CA LYS A 26 4.29 -10.93 6.48
C LYS A 26 4.44 -12.13 5.54
N LEU A 27 3.90 -13.29 5.91
CA LEU A 27 3.94 -14.49 5.07
C LEU A 27 3.18 -14.30 3.75
N ALA A 28 2.00 -13.67 3.80
CA ALA A 28 1.22 -13.36 2.61
C ALA A 28 2.00 -12.43 1.65
N LEU A 29 2.67 -11.42 2.18
CA LEU A 29 3.51 -10.49 1.40
C LEU A 29 4.71 -11.20 0.76
N ILE A 30 5.40 -12.06 1.51
CA ILE A 30 6.49 -12.88 0.98
C ILE A 30 6.00 -13.72 -0.19
N SER A 31 4.85 -14.37 -0.05
CA SER A 31 4.25 -15.18 -1.11
C SER A 31 3.98 -14.40 -2.39
N ALA A 32 3.59 -13.14 -2.25
CA ALA A 32 3.35 -12.25 -3.38
C ALA A 32 4.65 -11.84 -4.10
N PHE A 33 5.69 -11.46 -3.34
CA PHE A 33 6.96 -11.00 -3.90
C PHE A 33 7.84 -12.10 -4.47
N ILE A 34 7.78 -13.31 -3.91
CA ILE A 34 8.66 -14.42 -4.31
C ILE A 34 8.49 -14.82 -5.79
N ARG A 35 7.34 -14.53 -6.36
CA ARG A 35 7.02 -14.84 -7.75
C ARG A 35 7.53 -13.80 -8.74
N HIS A 36 8.12 -12.71 -8.29
CA HIS A 36 8.55 -11.58 -9.11
C HIS A 36 7.48 -11.15 -10.13
N PRO A 37 6.26 -10.78 -9.67
CA PRO A 37 5.15 -10.48 -10.56
C PRO A 37 5.41 -9.22 -11.36
N LYS A 38 4.85 -9.14 -12.57
CA LYS A 38 4.84 -7.90 -13.37
C LYS A 38 3.84 -6.89 -12.83
N LEU A 39 2.77 -7.36 -12.24
CA LEU A 39 1.75 -6.55 -11.57
C LEU A 39 1.42 -7.17 -10.22
N LEU A 40 1.56 -6.39 -9.17
CA LEU A 40 1.19 -6.77 -7.81
C LEU A 40 0.01 -5.93 -7.36
N ILE A 41 -1.08 -6.57 -6.97
CA ILE A 41 -2.29 -5.92 -6.45
C ILE A 41 -2.45 -6.28 -4.99
N LEU A 42 -2.51 -5.27 -4.13
CA LEU A 42 -2.59 -5.44 -2.67
C LEU A 42 -3.71 -4.59 -2.09
N ASP A 43 -4.41 -5.14 -1.12
CA ASP A 43 -5.42 -4.41 -0.35
C ASP A 43 -4.90 -4.15 1.07
N GLU A 44 -4.77 -2.86 1.41
CA GLU A 44 -4.28 -2.39 2.73
C GLU A 44 -3.00 -3.11 3.20
N PRO A 45 -1.92 -3.12 2.41
CA PRO A 45 -0.76 -3.98 2.68
C PRO A 45 0.05 -3.58 3.92
N PHE A 46 -0.11 -2.35 4.41
CA PHE A 46 0.63 -1.84 5.57
C PHE A 46 -0.07 -2.08 6.91
N VAL A 47 -1.34 -2.47 6.89
CA VAL A 47 -2.12 -2.74 8.12
C VAL A 47 -1.51 -3.93 8.86
N GLY A 48 -1.27 -3.75 10.15
CA GLY A 48 -0.71 -4.79 11.02
C GLY A 48 0.81 -4.96 10.94
N LEU A 49 1.50 -4.17 10.13
CA LEU A 49 2.96 -4.16 10.08
C LEU A 49 3.55 -3.18 11.11
N ASP A 50 4.60 -3.63 11.78
CA ASP A 50 5.46 -2.75 12.57
C ASP A 50 6.24 -1.78 11.66
N PRO A 51 6.77 -0.66 12.18
CA PRO A 51 7.46 0.34 11.37
C PRO A 51 8.64 -0.21 10.55
N GLU A 52 9.39 -1.13 11.09
CA GLU A 52 10.51 -1.79 10.39
C GLU A 52 10.01 -2.60 9.19
N SER A 53 9.00 -3.43 9.40
CA SER A 53 8.39 -4.24 8.34
C SER A 53 7.73 -3.37 7.26
N ALA A 54 7.11 -2.27 7.66
CA ALA A 54 6.54 -1.31 6.72
C ALA A 54 7.61 -0.67 5.82
N LEU A 55 8.77 -0.33 6.37
CA LEU A 55 9.91 0.19 5.61
C LEU A 55 10.44 -0.86 4.60
N ILE A 56 10.60 -2.10 5.05
CA ILE A 56 11.02 -3.21 4.19
C ILE A 56 10.03 -3.39 3.03
N MET A 57 8.74 -3.34 3.32
CA MET A 57 7.67 -3.43 2.32
C MET A 57 7.77 -2.33 1.27
N LYS A 58 7.96 -1.08 1.69
CA LYS A 58 8.15 0.06 0.79
C LYS A 58 9.36 -0.14 -0.13
N ASN A 59 10.46 -0.64 0.41
CA ASN A 59 11.68 -0.91 -0.35
C ASN A 59 11.47 -2.03 -1.38
N LEU A 60 10.75 -3.09 -1.01
CA LEU A 60 10.42 -4.19 -1.92
C LEU A 60 9.50 -3.74 -3.06
N MET A 61 8.53 -2.89 -2.77
CA MET A 61 7.65 -2.29 -3.80
C MET A 61 8.47 -1.45 -4.78
N LYS A 62 9.37 -0.62 -4.29
CA LYS A 62 10.27 0.19 -5.14
C LYS A 62 11.16 -0.68 -6.00
N GLU A 63 11.77 -1.71 -5.42
CA GLU A 63 12.62 -2.65 -6.15
C GLU A 63 11.84 -3.33 -7.28
N LEU A 64 10.61 -3.77 -7.03
CA LEU A 64 9.75 -4.36 -8.06
C LEU A 64 9.47 -3.38 -9.21
N CYS A 65 9.18 -2.13 -8.90
CA CYS A 65 8.94 -1.09 -9.90
C CYS A 65 10.21 -0.76 -10.71
N ASP A 66 11.37 -0.69 -10.06
CA ASP A 66 12.66 -0.45 -10.70
C ASP A 66 13.04 -1.58 -11.68
N GLU A 67 12.61 -2.80 -11.40
CA GLU A 67 12.76 -3.97 -12.28
C GLU A 67 11.74 -4.03 -13.43
N GLY A 68 10.90 -3.00 -13.57
CA GLY A 68 9.90 -2.90 -14.64
C GLY A 68 8.51 -3.43 -14.29
N GLY A 69 8.29 -3.83 -13.03
CA GLY A 69 6.98 -4.21 -12.53
C GLY A 69 6.12 -3.01 -12.12
N SER A 70 4.90 -3.28 -11.73
CA SER A 70 3.95 -2.29 -11.21
C SER A 70 3.30 -2.79 -9.94
N VAL A 71 3.06 -1.87 -9.01
CA VAL A 71 2.33 -2.15 -7.77
C VAL A 71 1.09 -1.28 -7.72
N PHE A 72 -0.05 -1.90 -7.51
CA PHE A 72 -1.33 -1.25 -7.28
C PHE A 72 -1.85 -1.65 -5.89
N PHE A 73 -2.03 -0.69 -5.00
CA PHE A 73 -2.53 -1.00 -3.66
C PHE A 73 -3.53 0.02 -3.15
N SER A 74 -4.45 -0.45 -2.33
CA SER A 74 -5.37 0.40 -1.60
C SER A 74 -4.78 0.78 -0.24
N THR A 75 -5.07 1.98 0.23
CA THR A 75 -4.75 2.41 1.59
C THR A 75 -5.64 3.58 2.01
N HIS A 76 -5.91 3.66 3.31
CA HIS A 76 -6.50 4.85 3.93
C HIS A 76 -5.45 5.73 4.63
N VAL A 77 -4.18 5.33 4.59
CA VAL A 77 -3.07 6.10 5.16
C VAL A 77 -2.52 7.03 4.08
N LEU A 78 -3.06 8.24 4.04
CA LEU A 78 -2.80 9.22 2.97
C LEU A 78 -1.33 9.63 2.88
N GLU A 79 -0.65 9.76 4.00
CA GLU A 79 0.78 10.10 4.04
C GLU A 79 1.64 9.04 3.36
N VAL A 80 1.33 7.76 3.53
CA VAL A 80 2.04 6.66 2.85
C VAL A 80 1.82 6.73 1.34
N ALA A 81 0.58 6.93 0.91
CA ALA A 81 0.25 7.06 -0.51
C ALA A 81 0.98 8.25 -1.15
N GLU A 82 0.96 9.41 -0.50
CA GLU A 82 1.61 10.62 -1.01
C GLU A 82 3.12 10.44 -1.21
N LYS A 83 3.79 9.81 -0.26
CA LYS A 83 5.25 9.63 -0.31
C LYS A 83 5.71 8.49 -1.21
N LEU A 84 4.89 7.46 -1.38
CA LEU A 84 5.29 6.23 -2.06
C LEU A 84 4.82 6.15 -3.50
N CYS A 85 3.65 6.70 -3.82
CA CYS A 85 2.99 6.47 -5.10
C CYS A 85 3.33 7.51 -6.15
N ASP A 86 3.52 7.06 -7.39
CA ASP A 86 3.68 7.93 -8.57
C ASP A 86 2.32 8.46 -9.05
N ASN A 87 1.29 7.62 -8.95
CA ASN A 87 -0.08 7.93 -9.35
C ASN A 87 -1.04 7.64 -8.21
N VAL A 88 -2.15 8.34 -8.17
CA VAL A 88 -3.19 8.19 -7.16
C VAL A 88 -4.57 8.19 -7.78
N ALA A 89 -5.47 7.40 -7.20
CA ALA A 89 -6.90 7.44 -7.47
C ALA A 89 -7.64 7.59 -6.14
N ILE A 90 -8.49 8.58 -6.02
CA ILE A 90 -9.29 8.84 -4.81
C ILE A 90 -10.71 8.38 -5.07
N ILE A 91 -11.20 7.49 -4.22
CA ILE A 91 -12.56 6.97 -4.25
C ILE A 91 -13.29 7.47 -3.00
N ASN A 92 -14.46 8.04 -3.20
CA ASN A 92 -15.34 8.47 -2.13
C ASN A 92 -16.77 8.03 -2.42
N LYS A 93 -17.40 7.33 -1.47
CA LYS A 93 -18.78 6.82 -1.60
C LYS A 93 -19.02 6.03 -2.89
N GLY A 94 -18.07 5.19 -3.26
CA GLY A 94 -18.14 4.35 -4.46
C GLY A 94 -17.89 5.07 -5.78
N GLN A 95 -17.47 6.34 -5.75
CA GLN A 95 -17.19 7.13 -6.93
C GLN A 95 -15.71 7.51 -7.01
N LEU A 96 -15.16 7.47 -8.22
CA LEU A 96 -13.83 7.99 -8.51
C LEU A 96 -13.91 9.52 -8.59
N VAL A 97 -13.30 10.20 -7.61
CA VAL A 97 -13.39 11.67 -7.50
C VAL A 97 -12.12 12.40 -7.98
N ALA A 98 -10.99 11.72 -8.04
CA ALA A 98 -9.75 12.24 -8.62
C ALA A 98 -8.84 11.08 -9.00
N ASN A 99 -8.09 11.23 -10.09
CA ASN A 99 -7.02 10.31 -10.46
C ASN A 99 -5.96 11.01 -11.32
N GLY A 100 -4.77 10.46 -11.32
CA GLY A 100 -3.66 10.95 -12.15
C GLY A 100 -2.32 10.84 -11.43
N LYS A 101 -1.33 11.55 -11.97
CA LYS A 101 -0.02 11.66 -11.32
C LYS A 101 -0.18 12.36 -9.97
N MET A 102 0.56 11.91 -8.97
CA MET A 102 0.48 12.48 -7.62
C MET A 102 0.69 13.99 -7.65
N GLU A 103 1.73 14.45 -8.33
CA GLU A 103 2.06 15.88 -8.44
C GLU A 103 0.94 16.73 -9.07
N ASP A 104 0.21 16.17 -10.05
CA ASP A 104 -0.89 16.87 -10.71
C ASP A 104 -2.14 16.91 -9.83
N VAL A 105 -2.40 15.83 -9.08
CA VAL A 105 -3.58 15.72 -8.21
C VAL A 105 -3.46 16.62 -6.98
N ILE A 106 -2.30 16.65 -6.34
CA ILE A 106 -2.11 17.41 -5.10
C ILE A 106 -1.68 18.85 -5.33
N GLY A 107 -0.95 19.15 -6.43
CA GLY A 107 -0.37 20.49 -6.65
C GLY A 107 0.52 20.92 -5.48
N ASP A 108 0.21 22.07 -4.90
CA ASP A 108 0.94 22.62 -3.75
C ASP A 108 0.37 22.18 -2.38
N GLN A 109 -0.67 21.32 -2.40
CA GLN A 109 -1.35 20.85 -1.19
C GLN A 109 -0.83 19.47 -0.77
N SER A 110 -1.24 19.00 0.42
CA SER A 110 -1.07 17.61 0.82
C SER A 110 -2.19 16.73 0.21
N LEU A 111 -1.94 15.44 0.07
CA LEU A 111 -2.97 14.50 -0.35
C LEU A 111 -4.16 14.49 0.61
N GLU A 112 -3.90 14.66 1.90
CA GLU A 112 -4.94 14.77 2.93
C GLU A 112 -5.85 15.98 2.70
N ASP A 113 -5.30 17.15 2.40
CA ASP A 113 -6.06 18.36 2.10
C ASP A 113 -6.93 18.17 0.86
N VAL A 114 -6.38 17.61 -0.21
CA VAL A 114 -7.12 17.29 -1.44
C VAL A 114 -8.24 16.30 -1.16
N PHE A 115 -7.97 15.25 -0.40
CA PHE A 115 -8.97 14.24 -0.04
C PHE A 115 -10.17 14.87 0.68
N PHE A 116 -9.93 15.71 1.67
CA PHE A 116 -11.01 16.38 2.40
C PHE A 116 -11.75 17.40 1.53
N GLU A 117 -11.06 18.10 0.66
CA GLU A 117 -11.70 19.04 -0.27
C GLU A 117 -12.69 18.34 -1.22
N VAL A 118 -12.26 17.25 -1.87
CA VAL A 118 -13.13 16.50 -2.79
C VAL A 118 -14.25 15.76 -2.06
N ALA A 119 -14.02 15.29 -0.84
CA ALA A 119 -15.04 14.67 -0.02
C ALA A 119 -16.15 15.66 0.36
N ARG A 120 -15.81 16.91 0.67
CA ARG A 120 -16.77 17.97 0.98
C ARG A 120 -17.60 18.37 -0.24
N LYS A 121 -16.99 18.52 -1.41
CA LYS A 121 -17.69 18.85 -2.65
C LYS A 121 -18.77 17.84 -3.00
N ASN A 122 -18.52 16.56 -2.76
CA ASN A 122 -19.50 15.49 -3.02
C ASN A 122 -20.68 15.47 -2.03
N VAL A 123 -20.55 16.07 -0.86
CA VAL A 123 -21.68 16.21 0.10
C VAL A 123 -22.66 17.28 -0.39
N ASN A 124 -22.16 18.36 -0.98
CA ASN A 124 -22.99 19.49 -1.44
C ASN A 124 -23.76 19.23 -2.75
N ILE A 125 -23.43 18.17 -3.48
CA ILE A 125 -24.13 17.80 -4.72
C ILE A 125 -25.38 16.94 -4.44
N ASN A 126 -25.47 16.35 -3.25
CA ASN A 126 -26.56 15.46 -2.86
C ASN A 126 -27.59 16.12 -1.90
N GLU A 127 -27.48 17.41 -1.66
CA GLU A 127 -28.49 18.25 -1.00
C GLU A 127 -29.23 19.11 -2.05
#